data_6f1af990d0e3ff6b9c405cd18da0aa21
#
_entry.id   6f1af990d0e3ff6b9c405cd18da0aa21
#
_cell.length_a   1.000
_cell.length_b   1.000
_cell.length_c   1.000
_cell.angle_alpha   90.00
_cell.angle_beta   90.00
_cell.angle_gamma   90.00
#
_symmetry.space_group_name_H-M   'P 1'
#
loop_
_entity.id
_entity.type
_entity.pdbx_description
1 polymer ?
#
loop_
_entity_poly.entity_id
_entity_poly.type
_entity_poly.pdbx_seq_one_letter_code
_entity_poly.pdbx_strand_id
1 'polypeptide(L)'
;MIEYRGDHKVTAVDAQTGTSKFEIQEDVKATVINALPNMRAGLVAVNAGLNNMANGRWCGVNYLTFESTAAKDVHVLGDSIQIAAGMPKSGHMANAQAKVAAAAIVAQLNGWEVNPNPMLTNTCYSMVDAKNCIHVASVHQYVAAEKTFKTVAGSGGVSSIDLKPEVTMLEGAYAESWAQNIWADTLA
;
A
#
# COMPACT_ATOMS: atom_id res chain seq x y z
N MET A 1 22.76 20.48 -1.84
CA MET A 1 23.55 19.29 -1.44
C MET A 1 22.65 18.45 -0.55
N ILE A 2 22.59 17.13 -0.74
CA ILE A 2 21.81 16.19 0.07
C ILE A 2 22.81 15.37 0.89
N GLU A 3 22.58 15.26 2.20
CA GLU A 3 23.33 14.37 3.09
C GLU A 3 22.39 13.24 3.55
N TYR A 4 22.80 12.00 3.37
CA TYR A 4 22.11 10.82 3.90
C TYR A 4 22.79 10.35 5.18
N ARG A 5 22.00 10.18 6.24
CA ARG A 5 22.46 9.64 7.54
C ARG A 5 21.71 8.36 7.84
N GLY A 6 22.38 7.21 7.72
CA GLY A 6 21.86 5.92 8.17
C GLY A 6 21.76 5.80 9.69
N ASP A 7 21.08 4.78 10.17
CA ASP A 7 20.97 4.41 11.60
C ASP A 7 20.41 5.52 12.53
N HIS A 8 19.68 6.49 11.95
CA HIS A 8 19.05 7.59 12.66
C HIS A 8 17.56 7.27 12.92
N LYS A 9 17.28 6.27 13.73
CA LYS A 9 15.90 5.95 14.13
C LYS A 9 15.34 7.05 15.02
N VAL A 10 14.41 7.83 14.52
CA VAL A 10 13.75 8.92 15.25
C VAL A 10 12.92 8.36 16.40
N THR A 11 13.13 8.87 17.60
CA THR A 11 12.38 8.53 18.82
C THR A 11 11.44 9.64 19.27
N ALA A 12 11.80 10.89 19.01
CA ALA A 12 10.96 12.05 19.31
C ALA A 12 11.29 13.23 18.39
N VAL A 13 10.35 14.15 18.27
CA VAL A 13 10.53 15.43 17.59
C VAL A 13 10.05 16.53 18.54
N ASP A 14 10.92 17.48 18.79
CA ASP A 14 10.58 18.73 19.50
C ASP A 14 10.32 19.83 18.46
N ALA A 15 9.05 20.13 18.24
CA ALA A 15 8.63 21.14 17.28
C ALA A 15 8.97 22.57 17.71
N GLN A 16 9.15 22.83 19.02
CA GLN A 16 9.47 24.16 19.52
C GLN A 16 10.93 24.52 19.26
N THR A 17 11.81 23.56 19.44
CA THR A 17 13.26 23.77 19.25
C THR A 17 13.74 23.36 17.86
N GLY A 18 12.90 22.72 17.06
CA GLY A 18 13.28 22.16 15.76
C GLY A 18 14.27 21.02 15.88
N THR A 19 14.13 20.16 16.90
CA THR A 19 15.09 19.10 17.21
C THR A 19 14.50 17.72 17.00
N SER A 20 15.17 16.88 16.22
CA SER A 20 14.89 15.45 16.09
C SER A 20 15.81 14.67 17.03
N LYS A 21 15.24 13.78 17.85
CA LYS A 21 15.93 12.89 18.75
C LYS A 21 16.01 11.49 18.18
N PHE A 22 17.12 10.83 18.36
CA PHE A 22 17.39 9.50 17.82
C PHE A 22 17.69 8.49 18.94
N GLU A 23 17.57 7.19 18.62
CA GLU A 23 17.74 6.12 19.62
C GLU A 23 19.19 6.03 20.14
N ILE A 24 20.17 6.19 19.25
CA ILE A 24 21.59 6.00 19.54
C ILE A 24 22.50 7.10 18.96
N GLN A 25 21.97 7.99 18.14
CA GLN A 25 22.72 9.05 17.49
C GLN A 25 22.47 10.40 18.17
N GLU A 26 23.35 11.36 17.93
CA GLU A 26 23.20 12.72 18.42
C GLU A 26 21.95 13.40 17.83
N ASP A 27 21.34 14.26 18.61
CA ASP A 27 20.19 15.06 18.20
C ASP A 27 20.54 15.93 16.98
N VAL A 28 19.59 16.04 16.05
CA VAL A 28 19.74 16.91 14.87
C VAL A 28 18.75 18.06 14.96
N LYS A 29 19.25 19.28 14.83
CA LYS A 29 18.45 20.50 14.77
C LYS A 29 18.29 20.95 13.34
N ALA A 30 17.05 21.28 12.93
CA ALA A 30 16.73 21.79 11.60
C ALA A 30 15.66 22.88 11.66
N THR A 31 15.67 23.78 10.66
CA THR A 31 14.66 24.82 10.52
C THR A 31 13.31 24.25 10.11
N VAL A 32 13.32 23.17 9.31
CA VAL A 32 12.13 22.43 8.88
C VAL A 32 12.39 20.94 9.10
N ILE A 33 11.45 20.27 9.75
CA ILE A 33 11.49 18.82 9.98
C ILE A 33 10.25 18.19 9.35
N ASN A 34 10.44 17.27 8.40
CA ASN A 34 9.41 16.42 7.88
C ASN A 34 9.55 15.02 8.52
N ALA A 35 8.92 14.83 9.68
CA ALA A 35 8.95 13.57 10.40
C ALA A 35 7.87 12.62 9.90
N LEU A 36 8.27 11.42 9.46
CA LEU A 36 7.37 10.35 9.06
C LEU A 36 7.20 9.36 10.22
N PRO A 37 6.05 9.37 10.91
CA PRO A 37 5.81 8.42 12.00
C PRO A 37 5.58 7.00 11.47
N ASN A 38 5.75 6.02 12.33
CA ASN A 38 5.40 4.64 12.01
C ASN A 38 3.93 4.52 11.64
N MET A 39 3.65 3.96 10.46
CA MET A 39 2.29 3.73 9.97
C MET A 39 1.57 2.65 10.80
N ARG A 40 0.26 2.80 10.92
CA ARG A 40 -0.67 1.82 11.51
C ARG A 40 -2.02 1.92 10.82
N ALA A 41 -2.92 0.99 11.11
CA ALA A 41 -4.32 1.07 10.67
C ALA A 41 -4.94 2.41 11.07
N GLY A 42 -5.82 2.93 10.21
CA GLY A 42 -6.52 4.19 10.46
C GLY A 42 -7.38 4.16 11.73
N LEU A 43 -7.60 5.33 12.34
CA LEU A 43 -8.32 5.44 13.61
C LEU A 43 -9.71 4.82 13.57
N VAL A 44 -10.40 4.86 12.44
CA VAL A 44 -11.73 4.23 12.30
C VAL A 44 -11.65 2.72 12.55
N ALA A 45 -10.63 2.05 12.02
CA ALA A 45 -10.42 0.62 12.24
C ALA A 45 -9.99 0.32 13.69
N VAL A 46 -9.14 1.18 14.27
CA VAL A 46 -8.69 1.06 15.66
C VAL A 46 -9.88 1.22 16.62
N ASN A 47 -10.70 2.25 16.43
CA ASN A 47 -11.88 2.51 17.27
C ASN A 47 -12.94 1.41 17.15
N ALA A 48 -13.01 0.74 16.00
CA ALA A 48 -13.90 -0.40 15.79
C ALA A 48 -13.30 -1.74 16.29
N GLY A 49 -12.09 -1.74 16.87
CA GLY A 49 -11.44 -2.94 17.40
C GLY A 49 -10.98 -3.95 16.36
N LEU A 50 -10.75 -3.49 15.11
CA LEU A 50 -10.39 -4.37 13.98
C LEU A 50 -8.90 -4.65 13.86
N ASN A 51 -8.05 -3.89 14.56
CA ASN A 51 -6.59 -3.92 14.48
C ASN A 51 -5.96 -5.01 15.35
N ASN A 52 -6.25 -6.26 15.04
CA ASN A 52 -5.91 -7.44 15.84
C ASN A 52 -4.57 -8.12 15.47
N MET A 53 -3.79 -7.57 14.53
CA MET A 53 -2.51 -8.12 14.08
C MET A 53 -1.33 -7.21 14.43
N ALA A 54 -0.11 -7.79 14.53
CA ALA A 54 1.13 -7.08 14.80
C ALA A 54 1.04 -6.15 16.03
N ASN A 55 0.60 -6.68 17.18
CA ASN A 55 0.41 -5.95 18.43
C ASN A 55 -0.57 -4.76 18.30
N GLY A 56 -1.67 -4.95 17.57
CA GLY A 56 -2.67 -3.92 17.37
C GLY A 56 -2.30 -2.86 16.32
N ARG A 57 -1.34 -3.15 15.46
CA ARG A 57 -0.90 -2.22 14.41
C ARG A 57 -1.72 -2.31 13.14
N TRP A 58 -2.15 -3.53 12.75
CA TRP A 58 -2.83 -3.81 11.49
C TRP A 58 -4.10 -4.65 11.69
N CYS A 59 -5.02 -4.58 10.73
CA CYS A 59 -6.21 -5.41 10.70
C CYS A 59 -5.92 -6.76 10.04
N GLY A 60 -6.28 -7.85 10.70
CA GLY A 60 -6.27 -9.18 10.12
C GLY A 60 -7.46 -9.38 9.20
N VAL A 61 -7.25 -9.99 8.04
CA VAL A 61 -8.31 -10.28 7.07
C VAL A 61 -8.16 -11.68 6.48
N ASN A 62 -9.30 -12.23 6.04
CA ASN A 62 -9.29 -13.35 5.10
C ASN A 62 -8.95 -12.79 3.71
N TYR A 63 -7.80 -13.12 3.17
CA TYR A 63 -7.35 -12.57 1.89
C TYR A 63 -8.22 -12.96 0.69
N LEU A 64 -9.06 -13.98 0.79
CA LEU A 64 -9.97 -14.36 -0.30
C LEU A 64 -11.16 -13.40 -0.42
N THR A 65 -11.58 -12.83 0.71
CA THR A 65 -12.79 -11.99 0.79
C THR A 65 -12.51 -10.59 1.33
N PHE A 66 -11.35 -10.37 1.94
CA PHE A 66 -10.99 -9.19 2.75
C PHE A 66 -11.91 -8.98 3.96
N GLU A 67 -12.66 -10.00 4.38
CA GLU A 67 -13.42 -9.98 5.63
C GLU A 67 -12.47 -9.95 6.83
N SER A 68 -12.77 -9.10 7.80
CA SER A 68 -12.00 -8.96 9.04
C SER A 68 -12.02 -10.26 9.85
N THR A 69 -10.86 -10.63 10.41
CA THR A 69 -10.78 -11.73 11.36
C THR A 69 -11.25 -11.35 12.77
N ALA A 70 -11.51 -10.08 13.02
CA ALA A 70 -12.00 -9.57 14.31
C ALA A 70 -13.52 -9.39 14.36
N ALA A 71 -14.17 -9.17 13.22
CA ALA A 71 -15.61 -8.92 13.15
C ALA A 71 -16.19 -9.51 11.87
N LYS A 72 -17.25 -10.30 12.02
CA LYS A 72 -17.99 -10.90 10.90
C LYS A 72 -18.73 -9.83 10.09
N ASP A 73 -18.83 -10.06 8.78
CA ASP A 73 -19.53 -9.19 7.83
C ASP A 73 -18.95 -7.76 7.75
N VAL A 74 -17.70 -7.58 8.22
CA VAL A 74 -16.94 -6.33 8.12
C VAL A 74 -15.72 -6.58 7.26
N HIS A 75 -15.55 -5.81 6.20
CA HIS A 75 -14.42 -5.94 5.27
C HIS A 75 -13.43 -4.79 5.47
N VAL A 76 -12.13 -5.11 5.50
CA VAL A 76 -11.03 -4.13 5.61
C VAL A 76 -10.04 -4.39 4.49
N LEU A 77 -9.60 -3.33 3.85
CA LEU A 77 -8.65 -3.40 2.74
C LEU A 77 -7.69 -2.20 2.74
N GLY A 78 -6.79 -2.17 1.77
CA GLY A 78 -5.81 -1.10 1.61
C GLY A 78 -4.74 -1.13 2.70
N ASP A 79 -4.23 0.04 3.01
CA ASP A 79 -3.07 0.18 3.91
C ASP A 79 -3.35 -0.21 5.37
N SER A 80 -4.61 -0.33 5.76
CA SER A 80 -5.00 -0.70 7.13
C SER A 80 -4.82 -2.18 7.45
N ILE A 81 -4.71 -3.06 6.47
CA ILE A 81 -4.59 -4.50 6.69
C ILE A 81 -3.16 -4.95 7.01
N GLN A 82 -3.04 -6.08 7.70
CA GLN A 82 -1.82 -6.86 7.67
C GLN A 82 -1.64 -7.41 6.26
N ILE A 83 -0.64 -6.95 5.53
CA ILE A 83 -0.39 -7.39 4.16
C ILE A 83 0.29 -8.76 4.11
N ALA A 84 0.06 -9.49 3.02
CA ALA A 84 0.85 -10.68 2.70
C ALA A 84 2.32 -10.32 2.40
N ALA A 85 3.22 -11.27 2.59
CA ALA A 85 4.64 -11.05 2.34
C ALA A 85 4.90 -10.62 0.89
N GLY A 86 5.66 -9.54 0.70
CA GLY A 86 5.96 -8.96 -0.60
C GLY A 86 4.83 -8.13 -1.24
N MET A 87 3.67 -8.04 -0.62
CA MET A 87 2.57 -7.19 -1.10
C MET A 87 2.84 -5.72 -0.73
N PRO A 88 2.77 -4.77 -1.67
CA PRO A 88 2.94 -3.37 -1.35
C PRO A 88 1.69 -2.77 -0.68
N LYS A 89 1.89 -1.68 0.04
CA LYS A 89 0.82 -0.77 0.48
C LYS A 89 0.77 0.40 -0.51
N SER A 90 -0.30 0.47 -1.31
CA SER A 90 -0.48 1.50 -2.33
C SER A 90 -1.95 1.69 -2.68
N GLY A 91 -2.31 2.85 -3.24
CA GLY A 91 -3.66 3.11 -3.74
C GLY A 91 -4.08 2.15 -4.86
N HIS A 92 -3.15 1.74 -5.72
CA HIS A 92 -3.42 0.75 -6.77
C HIS A 92 -3.77 -0.62 -6.18
N MET A 93 -2.99 -1.07 -5.20
CA MET A 93 -3.27 -2.32 -4.48
C MET A 93 -4.60 -2.24 -3.73
N ALA A 94 -4.90 -1.12 -3.06
CA ALA A 94 -6.17 -0.91 -2.37
C ALA A 94 -7.37 -1.00 -3.31
N ASN A 95 -7.29 -0.39 -4.50
CA ASN A 95 -8.34 -0.50 -5.52
C ASN A 95 -8.50 -1.94 -6.04
N ALA A 96 -7.39 -2.65 -6.30
CA ALA A 96 -7.43 -4.06 -6.69
C ALA A 96 -8.06 -4.95 -5.60
N GLN A 97 -7.72 -4.73 -4.34
CA GLN A 97 -8.33 -5.41 -3.19
C GLN A 97 -9.83 -5.11 -3.08
N ALA A 98 -10.24 -3.86 -3.30
CA ALA A 98 -11.65 -3.46 -3.27
C ALA A 98 -12.49 -4.21 -4.30
N LYS A 99 -11.98 -4.41 -5.51
CA LYS A 99 -12.65 -5.18 -6.57
C LYS A 99 -12.81 -6.65 -6.19
N VAL A 100 -11.79 -7.25 -5.59
CA VAL A 100 -11.88 -8.65 -5.08
C VAL A 100 -12.87 -8.74 -3.92
N ALA A 101 -12.83 -7.82 -2.96
CA ALA A 101 -13.76 -7.78 -1.83
C ALA A 101 -15.21 -7.60 -2.30
N ALA A 102 -15.46 -6.66 -3.20
CA ALA A 102 -16.81 -6.42 -3.75
C ALA A 102 -17.36 -7.66 -4.46
N ALA A 103 -16.55 -8.31 -5.30
CA ALA A 103 -16.95 -9.55 -5.97
C ALA A 103 -17.25 -10.67 -4.97
N ALA A 104 -16.45 -10.80 -3.91
CA ALA A 104 -16.67 -11.78 -2.86
C ALA A 104 -17.96 -11.51 -2.08
N ILE A 105 -18.23 -10.25 -1.71
CA ILE A 105 -19.47 -9.83 -1.04
C ILE A 105 -20.70 -10.17 -1.91
N VAL A 106 -20.66 -9.82 -3.19
CA VAL A 106 -21.75 -10.12 -4.12
C VAL A 106 -21.97 -11.62 -4.23
N ALA A 107 -20.92 -12.42 -4.35
CA ALA A 107 -21.02 -13.88 -4.39
C ALA A 107 -21.67 -14.44 -3.12
N GLN A 108 -21.20 -14.01 -1.94
CA GLN A 108 -21.74 -14.45 -0.65
C GLN A 108 -23.22 -14.09 -0.47
N LEU A 109 -23.62 -12.88 -0.85
CA LEU A 109 -25.03 -12.43 -0.75
C LEU A 109 -25.96 -13.21 -1.68
N ASN A 110 -25.45 -13.75 -2.80
CA ASN A 110 -26.23 -14.53 -3.75
C ASN A 110 -26.08 -16.06 -3.56
N GLY A 111 -25.31 -16.50 -2.56
CA GLY A 111 -25.02 -17.92 -2.36
C GLY A 111 -24.16 -18.53 -3.47
N TRP A 112 -23.40 -17.73 -4.18
CA TRP A 112 -22.46 -18.16 -5.22
C TRP A 112 -21.10 -18.51 -4.62
N GLU A 113 -20.33 -19.29 -5.38
CA GLU A 113 -18.95 -19.56 -5.02
C GLU A 113 -18.08 -18.29 -5.14
N VAL A 114 -17.33 -17.98 -4.10
CA VAL A 114 -16.32 -16.92 -4.13
C VAL A 114 -15.18 -17.37 -5.06
N ASN A 115 -14.66 -16.45 -5.89
CA ASN A 115 -13.54 -16.73 -6.76
C ASN A 115 -12.36 -17.32 -5.94
N PRO A 116 -11.99 -18.61 -6.15
CA PRO A 116 -10.96 -19.28 -5.35
C PRO A 116 -9.53 -18.85 -5.72
N ASN A 117 -9.34 -18.13 -6.83
CA ASN A 117 -8.03 -17.77 -7.37
C ASN A 117 -7.95 -16.28 -7.75
N PRO A 118 -8.26 -15.33 -6.85
CA PRO A 118 -8.16 -13.92 -7.18
C PRO A 118 -6.70 -13.52 -7.42
N MET A 119 -6.52 -12.55 -8.30
CA MET A 119 -5.25 -11.91 -8.57
C MET A 119 -5.33 -10.42 -8.23
N LEU A 120 -4.23 -9.89 -7.74
CA LEU A 120 -4.06 -8.46 -7.46
C LEU A 120 -2.90 -7.94 -8.27
N THR A 121 -3.04 -6.76 -8.83
CA THR A 121 -1.98 -6.05 -9.53
C THR A 121 -1.60 -4.80 -8.78
N ASN A 122 -0.34 -4.41 -8.91
CA ASN A 122 0.15 -3.15 -8.39
C ASN A 122 1.03 -2.47 -9.41
N THR A 123 0.87 -1.16 -9.52
CA THR A 123 1.83 -0.27 -10.17
C THR A 123 1.94 0.99 -9.33
N CYS A 124 3.14 1.29 -8.86
CA CYS A 124 3.44 2.56 -8.21
C CYS A 124 4.14 3.45 -9.23
N TYR A 125 3.53 4.59 -9.51
CA TYR A 125 4.08 5.62 -10.38
C TYR A 125 4.80 6.68 -9.56
N SER A 126 5.99 7.09 -9.99
CA SER A 126 6.77 8.15 -9.36
C SER A 126 7.10 9.23 -10.40
N MET A 127 6.46 10.38 -10.27
CA MET A 127 6.72 11.52 -11.16
C MET A 127 8.13 12.06 -10.91
N VAL A 128 8.93 12.13 -11.95
CA VAL A 128 10.28 12.70 -11.95
C VAL A 128 10.23 14.20 -12.17
N ASP A 129 9.29 14.61 -13.03
CA ASP A 129 8.92 16.00 -13.27
C ASP A 129 7.43 16.08 -13.69
N ALA A 130 7.00 17.19 -14.25
CA ALA A 130 5.59 17.41 -14.63
C ALA A 130 5.06 16.44 -15.72
N LYS A 131 5.93 15.74 -16.46
CA LYS A 131 5.54 14.90 -17.59
C LYS A 131 6.19 13.51 -17.58
N ASN A 132 7.34 13.39 -16.93
CA ASN A 132 8.12 12.17 -16.90
C ASN A 132 7.83 11.38 -15.63
N CYS A 133 7.69 10.08 -15.78
CA CYS A 133 7.40 9.15 -14.70
C CYS A 133 8.29 7.92 -14.79
N ILE A 134 8.51 7.29 -13.65
CA ILE A 134 9.04 5.93 -13.53
C ILE A 134 8.05 5.08 -12.76
N HIS A 135 8.14 3.76 -12.90
CA HIS A 135 7.23 2.86 -12.20
C HIS A 135 7.93 1.66 -11.57
N VAL A 136 7.25 1.05 -10.61
CA VAL A 136 7.46 -0.30 -10.13
C VAL A 136 6.14 -1.05 -10.15
N ALA A 137 6.13 -2.26 -10.72
CA ALA A 137 4.93 -3.07 -10.86
C ALA A 137 5.12 -4.47 -10.28
N SER A 138 4.02 -5.11 -9.88
CA SER A 138 3.99 -6.50 -9.43
C SER A 138 2.61 -7.11 -9.58
N VAL A 139 2.56 -8.43 -9.72
CA VAL A 139 1.32 -9.21 -9.69
C VAL A 139 1.37 -10.18 -8.52
N HIS A 140 0.24 -10.34 -7.84
CA HIS A 140 0.09 -11.20 -6.69
C HIS A 140 -1.09 -12.13 -6.94
N GLN A 141 -0.87 -13.43 -6.71
CA GLN A 141 -1.90 -14.45 -6.85
C GLN A 141 -2.19 -15.10 -5.50
N TYR A 142 -3.45 -15.37 -5.24
CA TYR A 142 -3.86 -16.12 -4.06
C TYR A 142 -3.42 -17.58 -4.17
N VAL A 143 -2.84 -18.10 -3.09
CA VAL A 143 -2.40 -19.50 -2.95
C VAL A 143 -3.27 -20.16 -1.90
N ALA A 144 -4.23 -20.97 -2.34
CA ALA A 144 -5.25 -21.57 -1.46
C ALA A 144 -4.66 -22.45 -0.35
N ALA A 145 -3.61 -23.21 -0.65
CA ALA A 145 -2.93 -24.07 0.33
C ALA A 145 -2.32 -23.30 1.50
N GLU A 146 -1.92 -22.05 1.29
CA GLU A 146 -1.30 -21.18 2.29
C GLU A 146 -2.24 -20.06 2.77
N LYS A 147 -3.41 -19.94 2.17
CA LYS A 147 -4.42 -18.90 2.45
C LYS A 147 -3.84 -17.48 2.41
N THR A 148 -2.94 -17.21 1.48
CA THR A 148 -2.25 -15.92 1.34
C THR A 148 -2.01 -15.57 -0.12
N PHE A 149 -1.69 -14.31 -0.38
CA PHE A 149 -1.17 -13.89 -1.69
C PHE A 149 0.35 -14.08 -1.74
N LYS A 150 0.84 -14.45 -2.92
CA LYS A 150 2.27 -14.47 -3.25
C LYS A 150 2.53 -13.69 -4.53
N THR A 151 3.67 -13.03 -4.58
CA THR A 151 4.14 -12.39 -5.80
C THR A 151 4.39 -13.46 -6.87
N VAL A 152 3.83 -13.27 -8.05
CA VAL A 152 4.05 -14.14 -9.21
C VAL A 152 5.48 -13.91 -9.73
N ALA A 153 6.27 -14.96 -9.80
CA ALA A 153 7.65 -14.85 -10.26
C ALA A 153 7.71 -14.31 -11.69
N GLY A 154 8.60 -13.36 -11.94
CA GLY A 154 8.78 -12.74 -13.26
C GLY A 154 7.68 -11.76 -13.68
N SER A 155 6.66 -11.52 -12.84
CA SER A 155 5.58 -10.57 -13.13
C SER A 155 5.88 -9.13 -12.71
N GLY A 156 6.94 -8.92 -11.95
CA GLY A 156 7.34 -7.61 -11.49
C GLY A 156 8.24 -6.91 -12.52
N GLY A 157 8.30 -5.60 -12.41
CA GLY A 157 9.18 -4.80 -13.25
C GLY A 157 9.37 -3.41 -12.65
N VAL A 158 10.44 -2.78 -13.09
CA VAL A 158 10.74 -1.38 -12.85
C VAL A 158 11.07 -0.73 -14.19
N SER A 159 10.95 0.58 -14.27
CA SER A 159 11.40 1.33 -15.44
C SER A 159 12.86 1.02 -15.74
N SER A 160 13.21 1.01 -17.03
CA SER A 160 14.60 0.79 -17.45
C SER A 160 15.54 1.78 -16.79
N ILE A 161 16.74 1.31 -16.44
CA ILE A 161 17.83 2.17 -15.96
C ILE A 161 18.24 3.21 -17.01
N ASP A 162 18.17 2.83 -18.29
CA ASP A 162 18.39 3.73 -19.42
C ASP A 162 17.10 4.53 -19.66
N LEU A 163 16.86 5.52 -18.81
CA LEU A 163 15.67 6.37 -18.85
C LEU A 163 15.67 7.24 -20.13
N LYS A 164 15.11 6.69 -21.20
CA LYS A 164 14.90 7.46 -22.44
C LYS A 164 13.70 8.38 -22.27
N PRO A 165 13.81 9.66 -22.67
CA PRO A 165 12.72 10.64 -22.51
C PRO A 165 11.38 10.18 -23.09
N GLU A 166 11.37 9.52 -24.22
CA GLU A 166 10.16 8.99 -24.85
C GLU A 166 9.47 7.89 -24.00
N VAL A 167 10.24 7.10 -23.25
CA VAL A 167 9.72 6.07 -22.35
C VAL A 167 9.16 6.69 -21.09
N THR A 168 9.89 7.59 -20.45
CA THR A 168 9.45 8.25 -19.21
C THR A 168 8.24 9.16 -19.43
N MET A 169 8.11 9.79 -20.58
CA MET A 169 6.91 10.54 -20.97
C MET A 169 5.70 9.62 -21.19
N LEU A 170 5.91 8.45 -21.81
CA LEU A 170 4.85 7.46 -21.98
C LEU A 170 4.37 6.91 -20.62
N GLU A 171 5.29 6.63 -19.72
CA GLU A 171 4.95 6.23 -18.35
C GLU A 171 4.21 7.34 -17.58
N GLY A 172 4.52 8.60 -17.83
CA GLY A 172 3.77 9.75 -17.33
C GLY A 172 2.33 9.77 -17.83
N ALA A 173 2.12 9.49 -19.12
CA ALA A 173 0.78 9.37 -19.68
C ALA A 173 0.00 8.17 -19.09
N TYR A 174 0.68 7.06 -18.80
CA TYR A 174 0.06 5.93 -18.09
C TYR A 174 -0.34 6.28 -16.67
N ALA A 175 0.50 7.02 -15.94
CA ALA A 175 0.19 7.48 -14.60
C ALA A 175 -1.06 8.39 -14.57
N GLU A 176 -1.15 9.33 -15.50
CA GLU A 176 -2.31 10.20 -15.69
C GLU A 176 -3.58 9.39 -16.00
N SER A 177 -3.51 8.49 -16.99
CA SER A 177 -4.62 7.62 -17.38
C SER A 177 -5.09 6.73 -16.22
N TRP A 178 -4.14 6.17 -15.45
CA TRP A 178 -4.48 5.40 -14.27
C TRP A 178 -5.21 6.24 -13.23
N ALA A 179 -4.76 7.46 -12.95
CA ALA A 179 -5.40 8.36 -12.01
C ALA A 179 -6.86 8.67 -12.42
N GLN A 180 -7.09 8.95 -13.70
CA GLN A 180 -8.44 9.19 -14.23
C GLN A 180 -9.34 7.96 -14.06
N ASN A 181 -8.82 6.77 -14.35
CA ASN A 181 -9.60 5.53 -14.21
C ASN A 181 -9.95 5.22 -12.75
N ILE A 182 -9.02 5.39 -11.81
CA ILE A 182 -9.30 5.12 -10.39
C ILE A 182 -10.28 6.14 -9.80
N TRP A 183 -10.24 7.38 -10.25
CA TRP A 183 -11.25 8.38 -9.87
C TRP A 183 -12.63 8.04 -10.41
N ALA A 184 -12.73 7.58 -11.65
CA ALA A 184 -13.99 7.10 -12.20
C ALA A 184 -14.53 5.88 -11.44
N ASP A 185 -13.68 4.95 -11.03
CA ASP A 185 -14.06 3.77 -10.23
C ASP A 185 -14.56 4.15 -8.81
N THR A 186 -14.04 5.23 -8.23
CA THR A 186 -14.24 5.55 -6.79
C THR A 186 -15.23 6.68 -6.55
N LEU A 187 -15.37 7.60 -7.51
CA LEU A 187 -16.12 8.85 -7.36
C LEU A 187 -17.31 8.96 -8.33
N ALA A 188 -17.58 7.91 -9.12
CA ALA A 188 -18.70 7.89 -10.07
C ALA A 188 -20.04 7.63 -9.39
#